data_10c084350682cb3cda2d11689486ae6d
#
_entry.id   10c084350682cb3cda2d11689486ae6d
#
_cell.length_a   1.000
_cell.length_b   1.000
_cell.length_c   1.000
_cell.angle_alpha   90.00
_cell.angle_beta   90.00
_cell.angle_gamma   90.00
#
_symmetry.space_group_name_H-M   'P 1'
#
loop_
_entity.id
_entity.type
_entity.pdbx_description
1 polymer ?
#
loop_
_entity_poly.entity_id
_entity_poly.type
_entity_poly.pdbx_seq_one_letter_code
_entity_poly.pdbx_strand_id
1 'polypeptide(L)'
;MKPVCLIIGAGAGIGGNVGKRFAQGGYHAVLCRRTNKEGLNTLVEAIESEGGSASGFLLNAIEADSIEDRVTSVEADIGPIETVVFNLGAQIGDRALKDTTYKAFEMGWRLATFALFRVASAVCPFMESRERGTILITSATAAVRGNSGQHSHAAAMGGRRMLCQTLNAEFGPKGIHVAHILIDGMVDAPDTLGKMLGPERFQELRETRGMSHDGLILPAKVADTYFHISQQHRSAWTHEIDMRSFSDMPWWNH
;
A
#
# COMPACT_ATOMS: atom_id res chain seq x y z
N MET A 1 8.71 2.42 23.97
CA MET A 1 8.06 1.53 23.00
C MET A 1 8.69 1.77 21.63
N LYS A 2 8.76 0.74 20.76
CA LYS A 2 9.21 0.94 19.36
C LYS A 2 8.16 1.75 18.59
N PRO A 3 8.57 2.59 17.62
CA PRO A 3 7.62 3.19 16.70
C PRO A 3 6.91 2.10 15.89
N VAL A 4 5.65 2.31 15.57
CA VAL A 4 4.85 1.35 14.81
C VAL A 4 4.75 1.77 13.34
N CYS A 5 4.94 0.80 12.43
CA CYS A 5 4.51 0.89 11.05
C CYS A 5 3.25 0.02 10.86
N LEU A 6 2.10 0.66 10.65
CA LEU A 6 0.83 -0.02 10.37
C LEU A 6 0.66 -0.22 8.88
N ILE A 7 0.60 -1.47 8.42
CA ILE A 7 0.46 -1.83 7.01
C ILE A 7 -0.95 -2.40 6.75
N ILE A 8 -1.78 -1.65 6.04
CA ILE A 8 -3.10 -2.08 5.59
C ILE A 8 -2.96 -2.67 4.18
N GLY A 9 -3.03 -3.99 4.09
CA GLY A 9 -2.81 -4.73 2.84
C GLY A 9 -1.46 -5.47 2.81
N ALA A 10 -1.10 -6.16 3.89
CA ALA A 10 0.13 -6.93 4.04
C ALA A 10 0.02 -8.33 3.38
N GLY A 11 0.14 -8.40 2.05
CA GLY A 11 0.30 -9.64 1.29
C GLY A 11 1.76 -9.99 1.01
N ALA A 12 2.00 -11.07 0.23
CA ALA A 12 3.34 -11.52 -0.14
C ALA A 12 4.10 -10.57 -1.08
N GLY A 13 3.43 -9.57 -1.65
CA GLY A 13 4.04 -8.54 -2.50
C GLY A 13 4.57 -7.34 -1.71
N ILE A 14 4.20 -6.12 -2.14
CA ILE A 14 4.70 -4.86 -1.57
C ILE A 14 4.47 -4.80 -0.06
N GLY A 15 3.23 -5.02 0.43
CA GLY A 15 2.92 -4.82 1.85
C GLY A 15 3.72 -5.69 2.81
N GLY A 16 3.99 -6.95 2.46
CA GLY A 16 4.82 -7.83 3.27
C GLY A 16 6.29 -7.42 3.30
N ASN A 17 6.83 -7.03 2.13
CA ASN A 17 8.21 -6.53 2.04
C ASN A 17 8.39 -5.19 2.78
N VAL A 18 7.39 -4.31 2.74
CA VAL A 18 7.36 -3.09 3.55
C VAL A 18 7.43 -3.45 5.04
N GLY A 19 6.62 -4.42 5.51
CA GLY A 19 6.68 -4.88 6.89
C GLY A 19 8.07 -5.34 7.30
N LYS A 20 8.72 -6.19 6.47
CA LYS A 20 10.11 -6.63 6.69
C LYS A 20 11.08 -5.44 6.75
N ARG A 21 11.02 -4.55 5.78
CA ARG A 21 11.94 -3.41 5.69
C ARG A 21 11.82 -2.45 6.87
N PHE A 22 10.60 -2.15 7.31
CA PHE A 22 10.38 -1.29 8.48
C PHE A 22 10.81 -1.97 9.77
N ALA A 23 10.57 -3.28 9.92
CA ALA A 23 11.07 -4.05 11.07
C ALA A 23 12.61 -4.03 11.15
N GLN A 24 13.32 -4.19 10.03
CA GLN A 24 14.77 -4.03 9.93
C GLN A 24 15.21 -2.60 10.29
N GLY A 25 14.36 -1.60 10.02
CA GLY A 25 14.57 -0.20 10.38
C GLY A 25 14.25 0.15 11.85
N GLY A 26 13.93 -0.84 12.68
CA GLY A 26 13.68 -0.66 14.12
C GLY A 26 12.23 -0.42 14.50
N TYR A 27 11.29 -0.47 13.56
CA TYR A 27 9.84 -0.36 13.83
C TYR A 27 9.27 -1.70 14.32
N HIS A 28 8.14 -1.64 15.03
CA HIS A 28 7.24 -2.78 15.16
C HIS A 28 6.29 -2.78 13.95
N ALA A 29 6.32 -3.82 13.12
CA ALA A 29 5.48 -3.94 11.94
C ALA A 29 4.11 -4.54 12.29
N VAL A 30 3.04 -3.75 12.20
CA VAL A 30 1.67 -4.25 12.36
C VAL A 30 1.10 -4.57 10.99
N LEU A 31 0.92 -5.85 10.70
CA LEU A 31 0.56 -6.40 9.41
C LEU A 31 -0.94 -6.70 9.36
N CYS A 32 -1.69 -6.00 8.53
CA CYS A 32 -3.13 -6.21 8.36
C CYS A 32 -3.45 -6.74 6.97
N ARG A 33 -4.21 -7.85 6.89
CA ARG A 33 -4.73 -8.41 5.63
C ARG A 33 -6.12 -9.00 5.83
N ARG A 34 -6.92 -9.04 4.75
CA ARG A 34 -8.32 -9.47 4.85
C ARG A 34 -8.49 -10.94 5.18
N THR A 35 -7.69 -11.80 4.59
CA THR A 35 -7.82 -13.28 4.65
C THR A 35 -6.44 -13.94 4.67
N ASN A 36 -6.38 -15.28 4.72
CA ASN A 36 -5.15 -16.07 4.76
C ASN A 36 -4.32 -15.79 6.01
N LYS A 37 -4.86 -16.21 7.17
CA LYS A 37 -4.18 -16.07 8.47
C LYS A 37 -2.86 -16.83 8.52
N GLU A 38 -2.78 -17.99 7.88
CA GLU A 38 -1.56 -18.80 7.82
C GLU A 38 -0.42 -18.04 7.12
N GLY A 39 -0.65 -17.50 5.92
CA GLY A 39 0.36 -16.68 5.24
C GLY A 39 0.69 -15.38 5.98
N LEU A 40 -0.21 -14.87 6.83
CA LEU A 40 0.09 -13.75 7.72
C LEU A 40 1.03 -14.18 8.86
N ASN A 41 0.78 -15.32 9.48
CA ASN A 41 1.63 -15.87 10.52
C ASN A 41 3.04 -16.17 9.98
N THR A 42 3.14 -16.82 8.82
CA THR A 42 4.42 -17.06 8.14
C THR A 42 5.22 -15.76 7.90
N LEU A 43 4.53 -14.67 7.56
CA LEU A 43 5.18 -13.37 7.36
C LEU A 43 5.68 -12.77 8.68
N VAL A 44 4.90 -12.88 9.77
CA VAL A 44 5.32 -12.48 11.13
C VAL A 44 6.54 -13.28 11.56
N GLU A 45 6.49 -14.62 11.49
CA GLU A 45 7.59 -15.52 11.83
C GLU A 45 8.87 -15.21 11.04
N ALA A 46 8.74 -14.91 9.74
CA ALA A 46 9.88 -14.52 8.91
C ALA A 46 10.53 -13.21 9.38
N ILE A 47 9.74 -12.23 9.82
CA ILE A 47 10.27 -10.97 10.36
C ILE A 47 10.97 -11.22 11.70
N GLU A 48 10.36 -12.02 12.58
CA GLU A 48 10.92 -12.32 13.91
C GLU A 48 12.19 -13.16 13.83
N SER A 49 12.25 -14.12 12.90
CA SER A 49 13.44 -14.94 12.66
C SER A 49 14.65 -14.13 12.19
N GLU A 50 14.42 -12.99 11.54
CA GLU A 50 15.46 -12.02 11.17
C GLU A 50 15.78 -10.99 12.28
N GLY A 51 15.25 -11.20 13.51
CA GLY A 51 15.45 -10.30 14.64
C GLY A 51 14.57 -9.06 14.65
N GLY A 52 13.60 -8.98 13.74
CA GLY A 52 12.61 -7.91 13.68
C GLY A 52 11.52 -8.05 14.76
N SER A 53 10.50 -7.18 14.68
CA SER A 53 9.35 -7.22 15.57
C SER A 53 8.07 -7.00 14.74
N ALA A 54 7.10 -7.91 14.84
CA ALA A 54 5.88 -7.81 14.08
C ALA A 54 4.66 -8.39 14.82
N SER A 55 3.47 -7.97 14.41
CA SER A 55 2.18 -8.54 14.79
C SER A 55 1.27 -8.63 13.58
N GLY A 56 0.49 -9.70 13.48
CA GLY A 56 -0.40 -9.96 12.36
C GLY A 56 -1.88 -9.95 12.76
N PHE A 57 -2.72 -9.23 12.00
CA PHE A 57 -4.15 -9.14 12.25
C PHE A 57 -4.97 -9.32 10.97
N LEU A 58 -6.05 -10.08 11.06
CA LEU A 58 -7.05 -10.07 10.01
C LEU A 58 -7.87 -8.77 10.14
N LEU A 59 -8.02 -8.06 9.01
CA LEU A 59 -8.74 -6.82 8.92
C LEU A 59 -9.43 -6.73 7.56
N ASN A 60 -10.76 -6.60 7.57
CA ASN A 60 -11.54 -6.33 6.38
C ASN A 60 -11.87 -4.83 6.34
N ALA A 61 -11.19 -4.10 5.49
CA ALA A 61 -11.24 -2.64 5.43
C ALA A 61 -12.62 -2.07 5.00
N ILE A 62 -13.54 -2.91 4.51
CA ILE A 62 -14.91 -2.48 4.16
C ILE A 62 -15.92 -2.70 5.29
N GLU A 63 -15.56 -3.43 6.34
CA GLU A 63 -16.40 -3.62 7.52
C GLU A 63 -16.39 -2.33 8.37
N ALA A 64 -17.54 -2.03 8.95
CA ALA A 64 -17.67 -0.90 9.86
C ALA A 64 -16.68 -1.06 11.03
N ASP A 65 -16.16 0.05 11.50
CA ASP A 65 -15.30 0.20 12.68
C ASP A 65 -13.99 -0.63 12.67
N SER A 66 -13.81 -1.53 11.70
CA SER A 66 -12.66 -2.45 11.66
C SER A 66 -11.29 -1.76 11.58
N ILE A 67 -11.20 -0.63 10.90
CA ILE A 67 -9.99 0.19 10.77
C ILE A 67 -9.79 1.01 12.05
N GLU A 68 -10.83 1.66 12.51
CA GLU A 68 -10.85 2.55 13.67
C GLU A 68 -10.49 1.80 14.96
N ASP A 69 -11.10 0.63 15.18
CA ASP A 69 -10.79 -0.26 16.31
C ASP A 69 -9.33 -0.74 16.24
N ARG A 70 -8.84 -1.08 15.03
CA ARG A 70 -7.46 -1.50 14.87
C ARG A 70 -6.47 -0.38 15.18
N VAL A 71 -6.69 0.82 14.67
CA VAL A 71 -5.84 1.99 14.97
C VAL A 71 -5.82 2.26 16.47
N THR A 72 -6.99 2.30 17.10
CA THR A 72 -7.13 2.54 18.55
C THR A 72 -6.39 1.47 19.37
N SER A 73 -6.58 0.17 19.05
CA SER A 73 -5.91 -0.91 19.77
C SER A 73 -4.39 -0.88 19.58
N VAL A 74 -3.90 -0.54 18.39
CA VAL A 74 -2.45 -0.44 18.14
C VAL A 74 -1.83 0.70 18.94
N GLU A 75 -2.45 1.88 18.94
CA GLU A 75 -1.97 3.03 19.71
C GLU A 75 -1.98 2.76 21.22
N ALA A 76 -3.00 2.04 21.73
CA ALA A 76 -3.13 1.74 23.16
C ALA A 76 -2.20 0.62 23.63
N ASP A 77 -2.10 -0.48 22.85
CA ASP A 77 -1.55 -1.74 23.36
C ASP A 77 -0.15 -2.04 22.79
N ILE A 78 0.21 -1.51 21.61
CA ILE A 78 1.47 -1.83 20.93
C ILE A 78 2.43 -0.65 20.96
N GLY A 79 1.98 0.52 20.51
CA GLY A 79 2.79 1.72 20.52
C GLY A 79 2.34 2.77 19.48
N PRO A 80 3.03 3.92 19.45
CA PRO A 80 2.66 5.02 18.57
C PRO A 80 2.79 4.65 17.09
N ILE A 81 1.72 4.83 16.34
CA ILE A 81 1.74 4.66 14.88
C ILE A 81 2.45 5.87 14.26
N GLU A 82 3.72 5.71 13.94
CA GLU A 82 4.51 6.76 13.29
C GLU A 82 4.45 6.68 11.76
N THR A 83 4.17 5.49 11.22
CA THR A 83 4.00 5.31 9.78
C THR A 83 2.78 4.44 9.51
N VAL A 84 1.96 4.88 8.57
CA VAL A 84 0.92 4.05 7.95
C VAL A 84 1.30 3.79 6.50
N VAL A 85 1.18 2.54 6.07
CA VAL A 85 1.27 2.16 4.67
C VAL A 85 -0.08 1.62 4.21
N PHE A 86 -0.77 2.42 3.38
CA PHE A 86 -2.02 2.03 2.77
C PHE A 86 -1.76 1.36 1.43
N ASN A 87 -1.87 0.02 1.41
CA ASN A 87 -1.49 -0.82 0.26
C ASN A 87 -2.66 -1.69 -0.24
N LEU A 88 -3.89 -1.23 -0.08
CA LEU A 88 -5.05 -1.96 -0.62
C LEU A 88 -5.16 -1.75 -2.13
N GLY A 89 -5.20 -2.86 -2.88
CA GLY A 89 -5.53 -2.84 -4.31
C GLY A 89 -7.05 -2.71 -4.52
N ALA A 90 -7.43 -2.11 -5.65
CA ALA A 90 -8.82 -2.01 -6.09
C ALA A 90 -8.98 -2.51 -7.53
N GLN A 91 -8.05 -3.32 -8.02
CA GLN A 91 -8.10 -3.85 -9.37
C GLN A 91 -9.13 -4.99 -9.43
N ILE A 92 -10.19 -4.76 -10.20
CA ILE A 92 -11.30 -5.70 -10.39
C ILE A 92 -11.18 -6.41 -11.76
N GLY A 93 -10.04 -6.24 -12.43
CA GLY A 93 -9.81 -6.68 -13.82
C GLY A 93 -10.39 -5.70 -14.84
N ASP A 94 -9.99 -5.88 -16.10
CA ASP A 94 -10.50 -5.08 -17.21
C ASP A 94 -11.89 -5.58 -17.59
N ARG A 95 -12.85 -4.64 -17.68
CA ARG A 95 -14.25 -4.93 -18.05
C ARG A 95 -14.79 -3.82 -18.93
N ALA A 96 -15.54 -4.20 -19.97
CA ALA A 96 -16.30 -3.22 -20.74
C ALA A 96 -17.31 -2.52 -19.83
N LEU A 97 -17.71 -1.30 -20.21
CA LEU A 97 -18.68 -0.52 -19.42
C LEU A 97 -19.98 -1.30 -19.14
N LYS A 98 -20.50 -1.98 -20.16
CA LYS A 98 -21.72 -2.81 -20.06
C LYS A 98 -21.61 -3.99 -19.08
N ASP A 99 -20.38 -4.45 -18.80
CA ASP A 99 -20.10 -5.60 -17.94
C ASP A 99 -19.65 -5.16 -16.52
N THR A 100 -19.52 -3.85 -16.30
CA THR A 100 -19.17 -3.27 -14.99
C THR A 100 -20.43 -3.03 -14.17
N THR A 101 -20.70 -3.88 -13.18
CA THR A 101 -21.87 -3.71 -12.31
C THR A 101 -21.65 -2.52 -11.34
N TYR A 102 -22.76 -1.89 -10.90
CA TYR A 102 -22.70 -0.83 -9.88
C TYR A 102 -22.00 -1.30 -8.60
N LYS A 103 -22.28 -2.54 -8.17
CA LYS A 103 -21.62 -3.15 -7.01
C LYS A 103 -20.11 -3.27 -7.19
N ALA A 104 -19.64 -3.67 -8.37
CA ALA A 104 -18.20 -3.76 -8.65
C ALA A 104 -17.54 -2.38 -8.68
N PHE A 105 -18.22 -1.41 -9.29
CA PHE A 105 -17.74 -0.01 -9.32
C PHE A 105 -17.63 0.56 -7.91
N GLU A 106 -18.67 0.46 -7.09
CA GLU A 106 -18.70 0.92 -5.71
C GLU A 106 -17.64 0.23 -4.84
N MET A 107 -17.44 -1.08 -5.00
CA MET A 107 -16.45 -1.84 -4.24
C MET A 107 -15.03 -1.34 -4.51
N GLY A 108 -14.69 -1.00 -5.75
CA GLY A 108 -13.40 -0.39 -6.08
C GLY A 108 -13.17 0.90 -5.32
N TRP A 109 -14.16 1.78 -5.30
CA TRP A 109 -14.10 3.05 -4.57
C TRP A 109 -14.02 2.85 -3.04
N ARG A 110 -14.82 1.92 -2.50
CA ARG A 110 -14.79 1.58 -1.05
C ARG A 110 -13.41 1.10 -0.60
N LEU A 111 -12.75 0.25 -1.38
CA LEU A 111 -11.43 -0.29 -1.04
C LEU A 111 -10.30 0.71 -1.26
N ALA A 112 -10.36 1.49 -2.33
CA ALA A 112 -9.25 2.37 -2.69
C ALA A 112 -9.31 3.75 -2.03
N THR A 113 -10.48 4.38 -2.04
CA THR A 113 -10.64 5.77 -1.64
C THR A 113 -11.26 5.89 -0.26
N PHE A 114 -12.42 5.26 -0.04
CA PHE A 114 -13.14 5.39 1.23
C PHE A 114 -12.38 4.74 2.39
N ALA A 115 -11.76 3.57 2.19
CA ALA A 115 -10.94 2.96 3.23
C ALA A 115 -9.71 3.82 3.57
N LEU A 116 -9.08 4.50 2.60
CA LEU A 116 -8.01 5.45 2.88
C LEU A 116 -8.51 6.63 3.73
N PHE A 117 -9.68 7.18 3.40
CA PHE A 117 -10.28 8.24 4.20
C PHE A 117 -10.50 7.80 5.65
N ARG A 118 -11.02 6.58 5.88
CA ARG A 118 -11.20 6.02 7.24
C ARG A 118 -9.88 5.85 7.98
N VAL A 119 -8.84 5.32 7.31
CA VAL A 119 -7.51 5.19 7.90
C VAL A 119 -6.96 6.56 8.32
N ALA A 120 -7.03 7.55 7.43
CA ALA A 120 -6.57 8.90 7.75
C ALA A 120 -7.37 9.52 8.91
N SER A 121 -8.71 9.40 8.89
CA SER A 121 -9.58 9.90 9.96
C SER A 121 -9.26 9.28 11.31
N ALA A 122 -8.90 7.99 11.34
CA ALA A 122 -8.58 7.29 12.58
C ALA A 122 -7.17 7.62 13.10
N VAL A 123 -6.16 7.76 12.21
CA VAL A 123 -4.76 7.88 12.64
C VAL A 123 -4.29 9.33 12.77
N CYS A 124 -4.79 10.26 11.95
CA CYS A 124 -4.32 11.65 11.95
C CYS A 124 -4.47 12.35 13.30
N PRO A 125 -5.55 12.17 14.11
CA PRO A 125 -5.63 12.78 15.42
C PRO A 125 -4.48 12.40 16.36
N PHE A 126 -4.03 11.14 16.32
CA PHE A 126 -2.89 10.68 17.12
C PHE A 126 -1.57 11.27 16.59
N MET A 127 -1.37 11.28 15.27
CA MET A 127 -0.17 11.87 14.65
C MET A 127 -0.10 13.39 14.86
N GLU A 128 -1.23 14.09 14.75
CA GLU A 128 -1.33 15.54 14.98
C GLU A 128 -0.98 15.90 16.41
N SER A 129 -1.45 15.13 17.40
CA SER A 129 -1.12 15.37 18.83
C SER A 129 0.39 15.24 19.11
N ARG A 130 1.12 14.53 18.26
CA ARG A 130 2.59 14.34 18.34
C ARG A 130 3.36 15.24 17.37
N GLU A 131 2.67 15.99 16.52
CA GLU A 131 3.23 16.80 15.41
C GLU A 131 4.17 15.98 14.51
N ARG A 132 3.89 14.68 14.39
CA ARG A 132 4.75 13.70 13.71
C ARG A 132 3.95 12.52 13.19
N GLY A 133 4.20 12.17 11.93
CA GLY A 133 3.64 10.99 11.29
C GLY A 133 3.95 10.92 9.80
N THR A 134 3.79 9.73 9.24
CA THR A 134 3.96 9.52 7.79
C THR A 134 2.83 8.61 7.28
N ILE A 135 2.19 9.00 6.19
CA ILE A 135 1.18 8.20 5.49
C ILE A 135 1.66 7.93 4.07
N LEU A 136 2.04 6.69 3.78
CA LEU A 136 2.51 6.24 2.48
C LEU A 136 1.38 5.49 1.78
N ILE A 137 1.02 5.93 0.58
CA ILE A 137 -0.16 5.44 -0.12
C ILE A 137 0.26 4.81 -1.45
N THR A 138 0.18 3.48 -1.54
CA THR A 138 0.38 2.74 -2.78
C THR A 138 -0.73 3.07 -3.77
N SER A 139 -0.36 3.39 -5.00
CA SER A 139 -1.28 3.71 -6.07
C SER A 139 -0.85 3.04 -7.38
N ALA A 140 -1.50 3.37 -8.46
CA ALA A 140 -1.23 2.85 -9.79
C ALA A 140 -1.40 3.96 -10.84
N THR A 141 -0.92 3.72 -12.05
CA THR A 141 -1.07 4.65 -13.18
C THR A 141 -2.52 4.99 -13.51
N ALA A 142 -3.47 4.14 -13.12
CA ALA A 142 -4.90 4.43 -13.19
C ALA A 142 -5.31 5.69 -12.38
N ALA A 143 -4.47 6.22 -11.50
CA ALA A 143 -4.69 7.47 -10.79
C ALA A 143 -4.42 8.73 -11.67
N VAL A 144 -3.70 8.56 -12.75
CA VAL A 144 -3.24 9.65 -13.64
C VAL A 144 -3.69 9.50 -15.08
N ARG A 145 -4.23 8.32 -15.44
CA ARG A 145 -4.82 8.08 -16.77
C ARG A 145 -5.99 7.10 -16.69
N GLY A 146 -6.97 7.27 -17.58
CA GLY A 146 -8.08 6.34 -17.76
C GLY A 146 -7.84 5.43 -18.95
N ASN A 147 -7.74 4.12 -18.72
CA ASN A 147 -7.68 3.13 -19.78
C ASN A 147 -9.08 2.55 -20.06
N SER A 148 -9.33 2.15 -21.31
CA SER A 148 -10.53 1.38 -21.64
C SER A 148 -10.62 0.14 -20.76
N GLY A 149 -11.83 -0.18 -20.29
CA GLY A 149 -12.06 -1.32 -19.42
C GLY A 149 -11.73 -1.13 -17.93
N GLN A 150 -11.14 -0.02 -17.55
CA GLN A 150 -10.70 0.24 -16.15
C GLN A 150 -11.58 1.26 -15.40
N HIS A 151 -12.87 1.36 -15.72
CA HIS A 151 -13.78 2.38 -15.20
C HIS A 151 -13.77 2.49 -13.67
N SER A 152 -13.98 1.37 -12.96
CA SER A 152 -13.98 1.34 -11.50
C SER A 152 -12.59 1.62 -10.93
N HIS A 153 -11.56 1.01 -11.52
CA HIS A 153 -10.18 1.15 -11.05
C HIS A 153 -9.67 2.59 -11.20
N ALA A 154 -9.86 3.20 -12.38
CA ALA A 154 -9.42 4.56 -12.64
C ALA A 154 -10.16 5.59 -11.77
N ALA A 155 -11.49 5.47 -11.64
CA ALA A 155 -12.26 6.35 -10.76
C ALA A 155 -11.82 6.24 -9.29
N ALA A 156 -11.57 5.02 -8.81
CA ALA A 156 -11.13 4.78 -7.44
C ALA A 156 -9.70 5.30 -7.21
N MET A 157 -8.76 5.05 -8.12
CA MET A 157 -7.37 5.51 -7.97
C MET A 157 -7.25 7.02 -8.17
N GLY A 158 -8.01 7.64 -9.09
CA GLY A 158 -8.09 9.10 -9.24
C GLY A 158 -8.60 9.78 -7.96
N GLY A 159 -9.68 9.23 -7.36
CA GLY A 159 -10.18 9.69 -6.08
C GLY A 159 -9.14 9.55 -4.95
N ARG A 160 -8.41 8.44 -4.91
CA ARG A 160 -7.30 8.22 -3.96
C ARG A 160 -6.22 9.31 -4.10
N ARG A 161 -5.80 9.62 -5.32
CA ARG A 161 -4.79 10.66 -5.59
C ARG A 161 -5.23 12.03 -5.10
N MET A 162 -6.49 12.43 -5.40
CA MET A 162 -7.02 13.70 -4.92
C MET A 162 -7.13 13.75 -3.40
N LEU A 163 -7.53 12.64 -2.77
CA LEU A 163 -7.56 12.54 -1.30
C LEU A 163 -6.15 12.70 -0.71
N CYS A 164 -5.11 12.10 -1.32
CA CYS A 164 -3.72 12.30 -0.88
C CYS A 164 -3.30 13.77 -0.90
N GLN A 165 -3.67 14.52 -1.96
CA GLN A 165 -3.37 15.95 -2.05
C GLN A 165 -4.08 16.75 -0.96
N THR A 166 -5.36 16.46 -0.70
CA THR A 166 -6.13 17.10 0.37
C THR A 166 -5.53 16.82 1.74
N LEU A 167 -5.19 15.56 2.02
CA LEU A 167 -4.54 15.17 3.28
C LEU A 167 -3.17 15.86 3.44
N ASN A 168 -2.38 15.94 2.37
CA ASN A 168 -1.10 16.64 2.44
C ASN A 168 -1.27 18.14 2.71
N ALA A 169 -2.24 18.79 2.09
CA ALA A 169 -2.53 20.21 2.30
C ALA A 169 -2.99 20.50 3.74
N GLU A 170 -3.81 19.63 4.31
CA GLU A 170 -4.36 19.80 5.65
C GLU A 170 -3.34 19.43 6.75
N PHE A 171 -2.64 18.31 6.60
CA PHE A 171 -1.83 17.71 7.66
C PHE A 171 -0.32 17.96 7.50
N GLY A 172 0.17 18.34 6.33
CA GLY A 172 1.56 18.71 6.13
C GLY A 172 2.04 19.82 7.07
N PRO A 173 1.29 20.95 7.21
CA PRO A 173 1.62 21.99 8.18
C PRO A 173 1.62 21.53 9.65
N LYS A 174 0.95 20.40 9.95
CA LYS A 174 0.86 19.78 11.27
C LYS A 174 1.91 18.71 11.53
N GLY A 175 2.93 18.62 10.66
CA GLY A 175 4.05 17.69 10.81
C GLY A 175 3.77 16.27 10.31
N ILE A 176 2.71 16.04 9.53
CA ILE A 176 2.39 14.73 8.97
C ILE A 176 2.76 14.69 7.48
N HIS A 177 3.68 13.79 7.13
CA HIS A 177 4.14 13.58 5.76
C HIS A 177 3.18 12.64 5.02
N VAL A 178 2.53 13.12 3.97
CA VAL A 178 1.63 12.32 3.12
C VAL A 178 2.24 12.14 1.74
N ALA A 179 2.54 10.90 1.36
CA ALA A 179 3.17 10.58 0.08
C ALA A 179 2.35 9.57 -0.73
N HIS A 180 2.12 9.91 -1.99
CA HIS A 180 1.41 9.11 -2.99
C HIS A 180 2.43 8.42 -3.91
N ILE A 181 2.42 7.09 -3.94
CA ILE A 181 3.41 6.30 -4.67
C ILE A 181 2.72 5.59 -5.84
N LEU A 182 3.01 6.05 -7.06
CA LEU A 182 2.56 5.45 -8.31
C LEU A 182 3.42 4.23 -8.65
N ILE A 183 2.81 3.08 -8.75
CA ILE A 183 3.45 1.87 -9.26
C ILE A 183 3.11 1.76 -10.76
N ASP A 184 4.13 2.03 -11.59
CA ASP A 184 4.02 2.04 -13.06
C ASP A 184 4.71 0.80 -13.63
N GLY A 185 4.08 -0.36 -13.48
CA GLY A 185 4.59 -1.61 -14.01
C GLY A 185 4.07 -2.84 -13.29
N MET A 186 4.53 -4.00 -13.75
CA MET A 186 4.20 -5.30 -13.18
C MET A 186 5.06 -5.59 -11.96
N VAL A 187 4.41 -5.80 -10.82
CA VAL A 187 5.09 -6.15 -9.57
C VAL A 187 5.26 -7.67 -9.48
N ASP A 188 6.47 -8.14 -9.15
CA ASP A 188 6.74 -9.55 -8.86
C ASP A 188 6.07 -9.97 -7.55
N ALA A 189 4.76 -10.21 -7.61
CA ALA A 189 3.92 -10.49 -6.44
C ALA A 189 3.03 -11.73 -6.68
N PRO A 190 3.34 -12.88 -6.04
CA PRO A 190 2.57 -14.12 -6.20
C PRO A 190 1.09 -13.97 -5.83
N ASP A 191 0.78 -13.19 -4.79
CA ASP A 191 -0.58 -13.01 -4.28
C ASP A 191 -1.48 -12.11 -5.15
N THR A 192 -0.89 -11.37 -6.09
CA THR A 192 -1.61 -10.46 -6.99
C THR A 192 -1.37 -10.85 -8.44
N LEU A 193 -0.26 -10.48 -9.02
CA LEU A 193 0.06 -10.78 -10.43
C LEU A 193 0.07 -12.29 -10.69
N GLY A 194 0.64 -13.09 -9.78
CA GLY A 194 0.67 -14.55 -9.89
C GLY A 194 -0.73 -15.17 -9.88
N LYS A 195 -1.64 -14.70 -9.02
CA LYS A 195 -3.04 -15.16 -9.02
C LYS A 195 -3.82 -14.72 -10.25
N MET A 196 -3.51 -13.56 -10.80
CA MET A 196 -4.16 -13.03 -11.99
C MET A 196 -3.76 -13.79 -13.26
N LEU A 197 -2.49 -14.12 -13.40
CA LEU A 197 -1.94 -14.81 -14.58
C LEU A 197 -2.05 -16.33 -14.51
N GLY A 198 -2.09 -16.89 -13.30
CA GLY A 198 -1.92 -18.32 -13.04
C GLY A 198 -0.43 -18.72 -12.95
N PRO A 199 -0.14 -19.90 -12.35
CA PRO A 199 1.22 -20.29 -11.99
C PRO A 199 2.17 -20.40 -13.20
N GLU A 200 1.71 -20.98 -14.30
CA GLU A 200 2.53 -21.21 -15.50
C GLU A 200 2.95 -19.89 -16.15
N ARG A 201 1.98 -19.01 -16.44
CA ARG A 201 2.27 -17.71 -17.07
C ARG A 201 3.06 -16.78 -16.15
N PHE A 202 2.85 -16.88 -14.85
CA PHE A 202 3.63 -16.10 -13.90
C PHE A 202 5.09 -16.58 -13.85
N GLN A 203 5.32 -17.88 -13.93
CA GLN A 203 6.66 -18.45 -14.00
C GLN A 203 7.37 -18.05 -15.31
N GLU A 204 6.70 -18.18 -16.45
CA GLU A 204 7.20 -17.71 -17.74
C GLU A 204 7.57 -16.22 -17.72
N LEU A 205 6.71 -15.39 -17.10
CA LEU A 205 6.97 -13.96 -16.96
C LEU A 205 8.24 -13.69 -16.13
N ARG A 206 8.43 -14.44 -15.03
CA ARG A 206 9.64 -14.34 -14.21
C ARG A 206 10.90 -14.75 -14.97
N GLU A 207 10.82 -15.79 -15.80
CA GLU A 207 11.95 -16.26 -16.63
C GLU A 207 12.31 -15.27 -17.71
N THR A 208 11.33 -14.63 -18.33
CA THR A 208 11.53 -13.71 -19.47
C THR A 208 11.74 -12.27 -19.06
N ARG A 209 11.19 -11.82 -17.94
CA ARG A 209 11.22 -10.43 -17.48
C ARG A 209 11.59 -10.25 -16.00
N GLY A 210 11.86 -11.34 -15.27
CA GLY A 210 12.14 -11.29 -13.84
C GLY A 210 13.51 -10.71 -13.48
N MET A 211 14.07 -11.13 -12.33
CA MET A 211 15.28 -10.55 -11.75
C MET A 211 16.49 -10.54 -12.70
N SER A 212 16.65 -11.56 -13.54
CA SER A 212 17.75 -11.62 -14.52
C SER A 212 17.66 -10.58 -15.64
N HIS A 213 16.50 -9.94 -15.79
CA HIS A 213 16.23 -8.96 -16.85
C HIS A 213 15.79 -7.60 -16.31
N ASP A 214 15.66 -7.46 -14.98
CA ASP A 214 15.17 -6.24 -14.28
C ASP A 214 13.85 -5.69 -14.86
N GLY A 215 13.01 -6.57 -15.41
CA GLY A 215 11.77 -6.21 -16.11
C GLY A 215 10.51 -6.32 -15.25
N LEU A 216 10.64 -6.74 -13.99
CA LEU A 216 9.57 -6.72 -12.99
C LEU A 216 9.97 -5.84 -11.82
N ILE A 217 8.99 -5.11 -11.27
CA ILE A 217 9.21 -4.32 -10.06
C ILE A 217 9.35 -5.29 -8.88
N LEU A 218 10.51 -5.26 -8.22
CA LEU A 218 10.76 -6.08 -7.04
C LEU A 218 10.15 -5.45 -5.78
N PRO A 219 9.25 -6.15 -5.07
CA PRO A 219 8.61 -5.63 -3.87
C PRO A 219 9.57 -5.15 -2.78
N ALA A 220 10.73 -5.80 -2.65
CA ALA A 220 11.76 -5.40 -1.70
C ALA A 220 12.35 -4.02 -2.05
N LYS A 221 12.53 -3.71 -3.34
CA LYS A 221 13.05 -2.40 -3.79
C LYS A 221 12.01 -1.29 -3.65
N VAL A 222 10.74 -1.63 -3.82
CA VAL A 222 9.64 -0.74 -3.46
C VAL A 222 9.68 -0.42 -1.96
N ALA A 223 9.85 -1.44 -1.11
CA ALA A 223 9.92 -1.27 0.33
C ALA A 223 11.10 -0.40 0.79
N ASP A 224 12.28 -0.52 0.14
CA ASP A 224 13.43 0.37 0.38
C ASP A 224 13.07 1.85 0.12
N THR A 225 12.35 2.13 -0.97
CA THR A 225 11.89 3.49 -1.30
C THR A 225 10.87 3.99 -0.28
N TYR A 226 9.90 3.16 0.15
CA TYR A 226 8.93 3.52 1.18
C TYR A 226 9.62 3.89 2.49
N PHE A 227 10.58 3.09 2.91
CA PHE A 227 11.36 3.39 4.11
C PHE A 227 12.14 4.69 3.95
N HIS A 228 12.81 4.92 2.81
CA HIS A 228 13.52 6.15 2.52
C HIS A 228 12.60 7.39 2.63
N ILE A 229 11.41 7.34 2.00
CA ILE A 229 10.44 8.45 2.05
C ILE A 229 10.01 8.73 3.50
N SER A 230 9.78 7.69 4.31
CA SER A 230 9.39 7.87 5.70
C SER A 230 10.47 8.54 6.58
N GLN A 231 11.74 8.50 6.15
CA GLN A 231 12.87 9.07 6.88
C GLN A 231 13.31 10.46 6.34
N GLN A 232 12.61 11.00 5.36
CA GLN A 232 12.99 12.30 4.77
C GLN A 232 12.87 13.44 5.77
N HIS A 233 13.83 14.36 5.70
CA HIS A 233 13.76 15.58 6.47
C HIS A 233 12.59 16.46 6.01
N ARG A 234 11.88 17.09 6.96
CA ARG A 234 10.66 17.88 6.67
C ARG A 234 10.84 19.08 5.71
N SER A 235 12.07 19.52 5.48
CA SER A 235 12.36 20.56 4.49
C SER A 235 12.33 20.06 3.03
N ALA A 236 12.23 18.73 2.81
CA ALA A 236 12.32 18.12 1.48
C ALA A 236 11.47 16.83 1.42
N TRP A 237 10.19 16.94 1.72
CA TRP A 237 9.26 15.82 1.65
C TRP A 237 8.80 15.54 0.21
N THR A 238 8.85 14.27 -0.18
CA THR A 238 8.27 13.79 -1.43
C THR A 238 6.77 13.62 -1.26
N HIS A 239 5.96 14.34 -2.04
CA HIS A 239 4.51 14.15 -2.04
C HIS A 239 4.05 13.10 -3.05
N GLU A 240 4.60 13.11 -4.25
CA GLU A 240 4.24 12.12 -5.29
C GLU A 240 5.51 11.59 -5.95
N ILE A 241 5.59 10.27 -6.15
CA ILE A 241 6.68 9.60 -6.84
C ILE A 241 6.14 8.50 -7.75
N ASP A 242 6.79 8.32 -8.90
CA ASP A 242 6.53 7.29 -9.89
C ASP A 242 7.66 6.25 -9.85
N MET A 243 7.30 4.97 -9.77
CA MET A 243 8.23 3.86 -9.70
C MET A 243 7.91 2.84 -10.80
N ARG A 244 8.90 2.52 -11.62
CA ARG A 244 8.80 1.49 -12.65
C ARG A 244 10.10 0.70 -12.78
N SER A 245 10.06 -0.45 -13.47
CA SER A 245 11.27 -1.12 -13.89
C SER A 245 11.96 -0.32 -15.02
N PHE A 246 13.28 -0.45 -15.14
CA PHE A 246 14.04 0.33 -16.12
C PHE A 246 13.66 0.00 -17.56
N SER A 247 13.21 -1.22 -17.82
CA SER A 247 12.82 -1.70 -19.14
C SER A 247 11.35 -1.44 -19.50
N ASP A 248 10.53 -0.93 -18.56
CA ASP A 248 9.15 -0.58 -18.85
C ASP A 248 9.04 0.83 -19.46
N MET A 249 8.08 0.99 -20.37
CA MET A 249 7.75 2.29 -20.94
C MET A 249 6.94 3.11 -19.94
N PRO A 250 7.26 4.41 -19.76
CA PRO A 250 6.50 5.26 -18.85
C PRO A 250 5.05 5.39 -19.27
N TRP A 251 4.14 5.52 -18.29
CA TRP A 251 2.69 5.60 -18.52
C TRP A 251 2.27 6.75 -19.45
N TRP A 252 3.06 7.81 -19.57
CA TRP A 252 2.78 8.95 -20.45
C TRP A 252 3.22 8.75 -21.91
N ASN A 253 3.86 7.64 -22.24
CA ASN A 253 4.33 7.31 -23.59
C ASN A 253 3.54 6.16 -24.26
N HIS A 254 2.40 5.76 -23.72
CA HIS A 254 1.54 4.74 -24.33
C HIS A 254 0.27 5.36 -24.91
#